data_9ee31875dddd6eb5aac4ed602945200c
#
_entry.id   9ee31875dddd6eb5aac4ed602945200c
#
_cell.length_a   1.000
_cell.length_b   1.000
_cell.length_c   1.000
_cell.angle_alpha   90.00
_cell.angle_beta   90.00
_cell.angle_gamma   90.00
#
_symmetry.space_group_name_H-M   'P 1'
#
loop_
_entity.id
_entity.type
_entity.pdbx_description
1 polymer ?
#
loop_
_entity_poly.entity_id
_entity_poly.type
_entity_poly.pdbx_seq_one_letter_code
_entity_poly.pdbx_strand_id
1 'polypeptide(L)'
;MSVGAIRVTNKADRGLPVAAGPVPFMHPEDVGKLHVPGSRRTAQTVKPNYAEAQDGVDTLKVLMMTDTMLMFESFRSKGAIDTAHLHPDHHSVVYQKSGRVRMRIGNDIFIVEAGDSYYHPLGMVHQHEALEDSVRIETKIYPKGGALAAWTKLIGGAGAARLADSPCPPAR
;
A
#
# COMPACT_ATOMS: atom_id res chain seq x y z
N MET A 1 10.54 25.84 9.03
CA MET A 1 10.39 24.88 10.15
C MET A 1 11.38 23.75 9.95
N SER A 2 12.14 23.36 10.97
CA SER A 2 13.08 22.24 10.86
C SER A 2 12.28 20.95 10.67
N VAL A 3 12.50 20.25 9.58
CA VAL A 3 11.99 18.88 9.39
C VAL A 3 12.83 17.99 10.28
N GLY A 4 12.33 17.61 11.45
CA GLY A 4 13.07 16.76 12.39
C GLY A 4 13.52 15.44 11.74
N ALA A 5 14.50 14.78 12.34
CA ALA A 5 15.02 13.52 11.82
C ALA A 5 13.93 12.43 11.80
N ILE A 6 13.83 11.71 10.70
CA ILE A 6 13.03 10.48 10.63
C ILE A 6 13.82 9.37 11.34
N ARG A 7 13.13 8.59 12.14
CA ARG A 7 13.68 7.37 12.73
C ARG A 7 14.02 6.38 11.61
N VAL A 8 15.29 6.15 11.36
CA VAL A 8 15.77 5.27 10.29
C VAL A 8 15.98 3.87 10.84
N THR A 9 15.33 2.90 10.25
CA THR A 9 15.64 1.48 10.40
C THR A 9 16.21 0.96 9.09
N ASN A 10 17.29 0.19 9.13
CA ASN A 10 18.05 -0.22 7.94
C ASN A 10 17.54 -1.50 7.29
N LYS A 11 16.23 -1.73 7.27
CA LYS A 11 15.70 -2.96 6.68
C LYS A 11 15.10 -2.72 5.30
N ALA A 12 15.51 -3.54 4.34
CA ALA A 12 14.91 -3.61 3.03
C ALA A 12 13.46 -4.09 3.13
N ASP A 13 12.66 -3.74 2.12
CA ASP A 13 11.29 -4.22 1.99
C ASP A 13 11.24 -5.75 1.98
N ARG A 14 10.28 -6.29 2.69
CA ARG A 14 9.99 -7.73 2.73
C ARG A 14 8.63 -8.06 2.15
N GLY A 15 8.10 -7.16 1.36
CA GLY A 15 6.84 -7.31 0.66
C GLY A 15 5.69 -6.48 1.24
N LEU A 16 4.51 -6.72 0.73
CA LEU A 16 3.29 -6.04 1.17
C LEU A 16 2.90 -6.45 2.59
N PRO A 17 2.26 -5.55 3.36
CA PRO A 17 1.70 -5.90 4.65
C PRO A 17 0.71 -7.06 4.52
N VAL A 18 0.69 -7.94 5.51
CA VAL A 18 -0.21 -9.09 5.56
C VAL A 18 -1.50 -8.70 6.27
N ALA A 19 -2.65 -9.12 5.72
CA ALA A 19 -3.93 -8.90 6.36
C ALA A 19 -3.99 -9.58 7.75
N ALA A 20 -4.48 -8.85 8.74
CA ALA A 20 -4.61 -9.36 10.10
C ALA A 20 -5.91 -10.16 10.33
N GLY A 21 -6.77 -10.31 9.33
CA GLY A 21 -8.08 -10.94 9.42
C GLY A 21 -8.37 -11.94 8.30
N PRO A 22 -9.44 -12.73 8.44
CA PRO A 22 -9.81 -13.78 7.48
C PRO A 22 -10.50 -13.25 6.22
N VAL A 23 -10.88 -11.98 6.20
CA VAL A 23 -11.64 -11.39 5.09
C VAL A 23 -10.68 -10.93 4.00
N PRO A 24 -10.89 -11.28 2.73
CA PRO A 24 -10.04 -10.80 1.66
C PRO A 24 -10.17 -9.28 1.50
N PHE A 25 -9.07 -8.60 1.20
CA PHE A 25 -9.05 -7.15 0.94
C PHE A 25 -9.95 -6.75 -0.23
N MET A 26 -10.18 -7.66 -1.16
CA MET A 26 -10.99 -7.48 -2.34
C MET A 26 -11.60 -8.82 -2.75
N HIS A 27 -12.83 -8.80 -3.26
CA HIS A 27 -13.43 -10.00 -3.82
C HIS A 27 -12.76 -10.37 -5.14
N PRO A 28 -12.39 -11.65 -5.36
CA PRO A 28 -11.70 -12.08 -6.58
C PRO A 28 -12.44 -11.68 -7.87
N GLU A 29 -13.77 -11.75 -7.85
CA GLU A 29 -14.61 -11.38 -8.99
C GLU A 29 -14.61 -9.89 -9.33
N ASP A 30 -14.05 -9.04 -8.47
CA ASP A 30 -13.95 -7.58 -8.70
C ASP A 30 -12.64 -7.17 -9.36
N VAL A 31 -11.69 -8.12 -9.49
CA VAL A 31 -10.42 -7.87 -10.18
C VAL A 31 -10.67 -7.61 -11.66
N GLY A 32 -10.10 -6.52 -12.18
CA GLY A 32 -10.23 -6.13 -13.58
C GLY A 32 -11.59 -5.51 -13.97
N LYS A 33 -12.54 -5.39 -13.05
CA LYS A 33 -13.80 -4.68 -13.33
C LYS A 33 -13.59 -3.20 -13.57
N LEU A 34 -14.36 -2.63 -14.47
CA LEU A 34 -14.36 -1.19 -14.75
C LEU A 34 -14.96 -0.37 -13.61
N HIS A 35 -15.81 -0.98 -12.78
CA HIS A 35 -16.45 -0.34 -11.65
C HIS A 35 -16.62 -1.34 -10.50
N VAL A 36 -16.21 -0.92 -9.30
CA VAL A 36 -16.43 -1.67 -8.06
C VAL A 36 -17.11 -0.75 -7.05
N PRO A 37 -18.35 -1.05 -6.64
CA PRO A 37 -19.08 -0.24 -5.67
C PRO A 37 -18.35 -0.14 -4.33
N GLY A 38 -18.42 1.04 -3.69
CA GLY A 38 -17.78 1.28 -2.40
C GLY A 38 -18.28 0.33 -1.29
N SER A 39 -19.53 -0.11 -1.36
CA SER A 39 -20.13 -1.08 -0.42
C SER A 39 -19.48 -2.48 -0.44
N ARG A 40 -18.75 -2.80 -1.50
CA ARG A 40 -18.01 -4.07 -1.62
C ARG A 40 -16.58 -4.00 -1.06
N ARG A 41 -16.17 -2.87 -0.49
CA ARG A 41 -14.80 -2.64 -0.02
C ARG A 41 -14.77 -2.52 1.49
N THR A 42 -13.86 -3.25 2.11
CA THR A 42 -13.70 -3.27 3.57
C THR A 42 -12.27 -2.90 3.92
N ALA A 43 -12.11 -1.96 4.86
CA ALA A 43 -10.82 -1.67 5.45
C ALA A 43 -10.43 -2.80 6.39
N GLN A 44 -9.17 -3.18 6.37
CA GLN A 44 -8.62 -4.21 7.26
C GLN A 44 -7.36 -3.71 7.94
N THR A 45 -7.22 -4.04 9.22
CA THR A 45 -5.96 -3.83 9.92
C THR A 45 -4.89 -4.69 9.26
N VAL A 46 -3.73 -4.09 9.01
CA VAL A 46 -2.60 -4.77 8.40
C VAL A 46 -1.46 -4.89 9.41
N LYS A 47 -0.68 -5.95 9.27
CA LYS A 47 0.58 -6.13 9.97
C LYS A 47 1.70 -6.09 8.95
N PRO A 48 2.73 -5.28 9.19
CA PRO A 48 3.91 -5.33 8.34
C PRO A 48 4.50 -6.75 8.35
N ASN A 49 5.02 -7.21 7.23
CA ASN A 49 5.65 -8.52 7.16
C ASN A 49 7.15 -8.49 7.52
N TYR A 50 7.61 -7.45 8.19
CA TYR A 50 8.94 -7.33 8.76
C TYR A 50 8.89 -7.46 10.29
N ALA A 51 10.00 -7.96 10.87
CA ALA A 51 10.04 -8.44 12.26
C ALA A 51 9.88 -7.36 13.34
N GLU A 52 10.05 -6.08 13.00
CA GLU A 52 9.92 -4.99 13.96
C GLU A 52 8.49 -4.49 13.99
N ALA A 53 7.99 -4.32 15.19
CA ALA A 53 6.67 -3.76 15.39
C ALA A 53 6.59 -2.35 14.78
N GLN A 54 5.57 -2.13 13.99
CA GLN A 54 5.16 -0.81 13.58
C GLN A 54 4.43 -0.16 14.75
N ASP A 55 4.84 1.04 15.11
CA ASP A 55 4.10 1.82 16.11
C ASP A 55 2.78 2.31 15.49
N GLY A 56 1.69 2.20 16.25
CA GLY A 56 0.38 2.67 15.86
C GLY A 56 -0.46 1.68 15.06
N VAL A 57 -1.59 2.16 14.56
CA VAL A 57 -2.57 1.40 13.78
C VAL A 57 -2.42 1.72 12.30
N ASP A 58 -2.45 0.69 11.49
CA ASP A 58 -2.48 0.77 10.03
C ASP A 58 -3.66 -0.05 9.50
N THR A 59 -4.44 0.56 8.63
CA THR A 59 -5.49 -0.15 7.91
C THR A 59 -5.35 0.07 6.41
N LEU A 60 -5.75 -0.95 5.65
CA LEU A 60 -5.71 -0.93 4.19
C LEU A 60 -7.06 -1.34 3.62
N LYS A 61 -7.53 -0.58 2.65
CA LYS A 61 -8.75 -0.87 1.91
C LYS A 61 -8.45 -0.83 0.42
N VAL A 62 -8.50 -1.98 -0.25
CA VAL A 62 -8.28 -2.04 -1.69
C VAL A 62 -9.46 -1.40 -2.41
N LEU A 63 -9.18 -0.44 -3.27
CA LEU A 63 -10.17 0.32 -4.03
C LEU A 63 -10.38 -0.28 -5.43
N MET A 64 -9.29 -0.65 -6.09
CA MET A 64 -9.30 -1.23 -7.43
C MET A 64 -8.04 -2.05 -7.67
N MET A 65 -8.18 -3.11 -8.47
CA MET A 65 -7.04 -3.88 -8.95
C MET A 65 -7.26 -4.31 -10.39
N THR A 66 -6.20 -4.23 -11.17
CA THR A 66 -6.08 -4.79 -12.51
C THR A 66 -4.84 -5.71 -12.58
N ASP A 67 -4.46 -6.19 -13.73
CA ASP A 67 -3.24 -6.99 -13.91
C ASP A 67 -1.94 -6.18 -13.71
N THR A 68 -2.02 -4.85 -13.84
CA THR A 68 -0.86 -3.93 -13.74
C THR A 68 -0.98 -2.92 -12.62
N MET A 69 -2.13 -2.81 -11.96
CA MET A 69 -2.39 -1.74 -10.99
C MET A 69 -3.06 -2.27 -9.73
N LEU A 70 -2.60 -1.78 -8.59
CA LEU A 70 -3.25 -1.96 -7.28
C LEU A 70 -3.45 -0.60 -6.63
N MET A 71 -4.69 -0.18 -6.48
CA MET A 71 -5.08 1.07 -5.82
C MET A 71 -5.71 0.78 -4.47
N PHE A 72 -5.25 1.43 -3.42
CA PHE A 72 -5.81 1.27 -2.08
C PHE A 72 -5.84 2.59 -1.30
N GLU A 73 -6.72 2.65 -0.33
CA GLU A 73 -6.74 3.66 0.72
C GLU A 73 -6.07 3.06 1.96
N SER A 74 -5.14 3.81 2.55
CA SER A 74 -4.45 3.45 3.78
C SER A 74 -4.71 4.52 4.83
N PHE A 75 -5.15 4.09 6.01
CA PHE A 75 -5.20 4.91 7.22
C PHE A 75 -4.01 4.57 8.10
N ARG A 76 -3.43 5.61 8.70
CA ARG A 76 -2.37 5.49 9.70
C ARG A 76 -2.67 6.38 10.88
N SER A 77 -2.64 5.82 12.09
CA SER A 77 -2.76 6.60 13.30
C SER A 77 -1.52 7.47 13.52
N LYS A 78 -1.71 8.59 14.20
CA LYS A 78 -0.61 9.46 14.63
C LYS A 78 0.48 8.65 15.33
N GLY A 79 1.73 8.89 14.95
CA GLY A 79 2.90 8.19 15.48
C GLY A 79 3.25 6.89 14.77
N ALA A 80 2.39 6.39 13.86
CA ALA A 80 2.71 5.22 13.07
C ALA A 80 3.92 5.48 12.16
N ILE A 81 4.89 4.58 12.18
CA ILE A 81 6.13 4.69 11.40
C ILE A 81 6.33 3.41 10.60
N ASP A 82 6.47 3.55 9.28
CA ASP A 82 6.97 2.47 8.45
C ASP A 82 8.48 2.33 8.63
N THR A 83 8.95 1.10 8.68
CA THR A 83 10.38 0.81 8.54
C THR A 83 10.87 1.27 7.17
N ALA A 84 12.07 1.83 7.09
CA ALA A 84 12.68 2.21 5.81
C ALA A 84 12.79 0.96 4.92
N HIS A 85 12.19 1.02 3.72
CA HIS A 85 12.08 -0.10 2.80
C HIS A 85 12.06 0.39 1.34
N LEU A 86 12.12 -0.54 0.42
CA LEU A 86 12.01 -0.30 -1.03
C LEU A 86 11.12 -1.34 -1.69
N HIS A 87 10.59 -1.02 -2.85
CA HIS A 87 9.84 -1.93 -3.71
C HIS A 87 10.63 -2.20 -4.98
N PRO A 88 11.09 -3.45 -5.21
CA PRO A 88 11.89 -3.79 -6.39
C PRO A 88 11.04 -4.09 -7.63
N ASP A 89 9.72 -4.22 -7.49
CA ASP A 89 8.81 -4.75 -8.49
C ASP A 89 7.73 -3.76 -8.95
N HIS A 90 7.60 -2.59 -8.30
CA HIS A 90 6.64 -1.56 -8.67
C HIS A 90 7.13 -0.16 -8.28
N HIS A 91 6.51 0.82 -8.88
CA HIS A 91 6.53 2.19 -8.40
C HIS A 91 5.13 2.61 -7.95
N SER A 92 5.00 3.67 -7.16
CA SER A 92 3.68 4.14 -6.77
C SER A 92 3.53 5.65 -6.79
N VAL A 93 2.30 6.08 -7.08
CA VAL A 93 1.85 7.46 -6.94
C VAL A 93 0.90 7.53 -5.76
N VAL A 94 1.09 8.53 -4.92
CA VAL A 94 0.33 8.72 -3.69
C VAL A 94 -0.31 10.10 -3.67
N TYR A 95 -1.57 10.14 -3.25
CA TYR A 95 -2.31 11.34 -2.94
C TYR A 95 -2.66 11.34 -1.45
N GLN A 96 -2.26 12.38 -0.73
CA GLN A 96 -2.58 12.57 0.69
C GLN A 96 -3.98 13.15 0.82
N LYS A 97 -4.92 12.32 1.28
CA LYS A 97 -6.33 12.71 1.40
C LYS A 97 -6.62 13.54 2.65
N SER A 98 -5.97 13.21 3.78
CA SER A 98 -6.11 13.92 5.04
C SER A 98 -4.93 13.68 5.97
N GLY A 99 -4.78 14.54 6.98
CA GLY A 99 -3.70 14.48 7.95
C GLY A 99 -2.35 14.92 7.35
N ARG A 100 -1.31 14.78 8.16
CA ARG A 100 0.03 15.25 7.84
C ARG A 100 1.06 14.18 8.13
N VAL A 101 2.01 14.00 7.22
CA VAL A 101 3.03 12.97 7.33
C VAL A 101 4.42 13.53 7.04
N ARG A 102 5.43 12.93 7.63
CA ARG A 102 6.84 13.14 7.27
C ARG A 102 7.26 12.00 6.36
N MET A 103 7.69 12.35 5.16
CA MET A 103 8.20 11.41 4.17
C MET A 103 9.71 11.53 4.04
N ARG A 104 10.36 10.39 3.88
CA ARG A 104 11.70 10.29 3.32
C ARG A 104 11.65 9.46 2.05
N ILE A 105 12.21 9.97 0.97
CA ILE A 105 12.41 9.23 -0.30
C ILE A 105 13.86 9.44 -0.74
N GLY A 106 14.65 8.37 -0.73
CA GLY A 106 16.08 8.48 -0.91
C GLY A 106 16.70 9.36 0.19
N ASN A 107 17.30 10.46 -0.22
CA ASN A 107 17.91 11.45 0.69
C ASN A 107 16.98 12.64 1.02
N ASP A 108 15.87 12.78 0.30
CA ASP A 108 14.95 13.88 0.49
C ASP A 108 13.99 13.61 1.65
N ILE A 109 13.82 14.61 2.52
CA ILE A 109 12.90 14.58 3.64
C ILE A 109 11.98 15.78 3.52
N PHE A 110 10.67 15.55 3.52
CA PHE A 110 9.67 16.60 3.38
C PHE A 110 8.40 16.28 4.17
N ILE A 111 7.62 17.31 4.43
CA ILE A 111 6.27 17.19 5.01
C ILE A 111 5.28 17.13 3.86
N VAL A 112 4.34 16.19 3.98
CA VAL A 112 3.20 16.03 3.06
C VAL A 112 1.95 16.41 3.83
N GLU A 113 1.14 17.27 3.25
CA GLU A 113 -0.13 17.74 3.81
C GLU A 113 -1.31 17.24 2.96
N ALA A 114 -2.53 17.38 3.49
CA ALA A 114 -3.73 17.02 2.74
C ALA A 114 -3.81 17.80 1.42
N GLY A 115 -4.01 17.09 0.31
CA GLY A 115 -4.00 17.65 -1.05
C GLY A 115 -2.69 17.44 -1.82
N ASP A 116 -1.61 17.12 -1.12
CA ASP A 116 -0.32 16.87 -1.76
C ASP A 116 -0.28 15.51 -2.46
N SER A 117 0.62 15.41 -3.44
CA SER A 117 0.95 14.15 -4.11
C SER A 117 2.45 13.94 -4.11
N TYR A 118 2.86 12.67 -4.04
CA TYR A 118 4.26 12.29 -4.12
C TYR A 118 4.42 10.93 -4.82
N TYR A 119 5.66 10.59 -5.11
CA TYR A 119 6.01 9.45 -5.94
C TYR A 119 7.06 8.58 -5.25
N HIS A 120 6.83 7.28 -5.20
CA HIS A 120 7.82 6.29 -4.80
C HIS A 120 8.45 5.68 -6.05
N PRO A 121 9.69 6.04 -6.41
CA PRO A 121 10.41 5.42 -7.52
C PRO A 121 10.67 3.94 -7.26
N LEU A 122 10.69 3.16 -8.33
CA LEU A 122 11.11 1.76 -8.29
C LEU A 122 12.49 1.62 -7.64
N GLY A 123 12.63 0.73 -6.67
CA GLY A 123 13.90 0.43 -6.03
C GLY A 123 14.44 1.53 -5.09
N MET A 124 13.74 2.64 -4.91
CA MET A 124 14.21 3.69 -4.02
C MET A 124 13.72 3.49 -2.59
N VAL A 125 14.66 3.56 -1.64
CA VAL A 125 14.36 3.47 -0.21
C VAL A 125 13.46 4.64 0.19
N HIS A 126 12.39 4.34 0.90
CA HIS A 126 11.49 5.33 1.47
C HIS A 126 11.01 4.94 2.86
N GLN A 127 10.52 5.94 3.59
CA GLN A 127 10.01 5.80 4.94
C GLN A 127 8.92 6.83 5.20
N HIS A 128 7.91 6.45 5.95
CA HIS A 128 6.75 7.26 6.28
C HIS A 128 6.57 7.33 7.80
N GLU A 129 6.25 8.52 8.31
CA GLU A 129 5.86 8.76 9.70
C GLU A 129 4.60 9.61 9.73
N ALA A 130 3.53 9.10 10.33
CA ALA A 130 2.29 9.84 10.50
C ALA A 130 2.43 10.86 11.66
N LEU A 131 2.43 12.14 11.35
CA LEU A 131 2.46 13.24 12.34
C LEU A 131 1.08 13.52 12.93
N GLU A 132 0.04 13.12 12.20
CA GLU A 132 -1.37 13.18 12.57
C GLU A 132 -2.05 11.91 12.07
N ASP A 133 -3.26 11.61 12.54
CA ASP A 133 -4.10 10.60 11.91
C ASP A 133 -4.25 10.95 10.44
N SER A 134 -3.90 10.03 9.57
CA SER A 134 -3.73 10.33 8.16
C SER A 134 -4.36 9.28 7.26
N VAL A 135 -4.88 9.74 6.13
CA VAL A 135 -5.41 8.88 5.05
C VAL A 135 -4.73 9.23 3.75
N ARG A 136 -4.26 8.23 3.04
CA ARG A 136 -3.72 8.38 1.69
C ARG A 136 -4.36 7.40 0.72
N ILE A 137 -4.38 7.78 -0.55
CA ILE A 137 -4.68 6.89 -1.67
C ILE A 137 -3.35 6.59 -2.35
N GLU A 138 -3.00 5.32 -2.43
CA GLU A 138 -1.79 4.88 -3.11
C GLU A 138 -2.14 3.99 -4.29
N THR A 139 -1.55 4.28 -5.44
CA THR A 139 -1.66 3.47 -6.65
C THR A 139 -0.30 2.88 -6.98
N LYS A 140 -0.16 1.58 -6.78
CA LYS A 140 1.01 0.79 -7.18
C LYS A 140 0.87 0.36 -8.63
N ILE A 141 1.92 0.57 -9.40
CA ILE A 141 1.96 0.28 -10.83
C ILE A 141 3.05 -0.77 -11.08
N TYR A 142 2.63 -1.91 -11.60
CA TYR A 142 3.45 -3.11 -11.82
C TYR A 142 3.64 -3.37 -13.31
N PRO A 143 4.64 -4.14 -13.71
CA PRO A 143 4.65 -4.83 -15.00
C PRO A 143 3.40 -5.71 -15.16
N LYS A 144 3.08 -6.11 -16.39
CA LYS A 144 1.95 -7.00 -16.70
C LYS A 144 1.97 -8.25 -15.81
N GLY A 145 0.85 -8.54 -15.15
CA GLY A 145 0.70 -9.66 -14.22
C GLY A 145 1.28 -9.41 -12.81
N GLY A 146 2.06 -8.35 -12.62
CA GLY A 146 2.74 -8.09 -11.35
C GLY A 146 1.80 -7.74 -10.20
N ALA A 147 0.73 -6.98 -10.46
CA ALA A 147 -0.25 -6.63 -9.44
C ALA A 147 -0.98 -7.88 -8.92
N LEU A 148 -1.34 -8.80 -9.81
CA LEU A 148 -1.96 -10.07 -9.43
C LEU A 148 -1.00 -10.95 -8.63
N ALA A 149 0.27 -11.02 -9.01
CA ALA A 149 1.30 -11.76 -8.26
C ALA A 149 1.51 -11.18 -6.85
N ALA A 150 1.55 -9.85 -6.71
CA ALA A 150 1.64 -9.17 -5.43
C ALA A 150 0.40 -9.43 -4.55
N TRP A 151 -0.78 -9.38 -5.13
CA TRP A 151 -2.04 -9.70 -4.47
C TRP A 151 -2.07 -11.14 -3.96
N THR A 152 -1.65 -12.09 -4.78
CA THR A 152 -1.55 -13.50 -4.41
C THR A 152 -0.67 -13.71 -3.18
N LYS A 153 0.45 -13.01 -3.10
CA LYS A 153 1.31 -13.03 -1.90
C LYS A 153 0.61 -12.46 -0.67
N LEU A 154 -0.16 -11.39 -0.85
CA LEU A 154 -0.86 -10.71 0.25
C LEU A 154 -1.94 -11.57 0.89
N ILE A 155 -2.75 -12.28 0.09
CA ILE A 155 -3.89 -13.07 0.58
C ILE A 155 -3.50 -14.50 1.01
N GLY A 156 -2.25 -14.91 0.75
CA GLY A 156 -1.76 -16.27 1.02
C GLY A 156 -2.32 -17.33 0.06
N GLY A 157 -1.77 -18.55 0.13
CA GLY A 157 -1.99 -19.59 -0.87
C GLY A 157 -3.45 -20.04 -1.12
N ALA A 158 -4.32 -20.00 -0.12
CA ALA A 158 -5.73 -20.41 -0.28
C ALA A 158 -6.56 -19.40 -1.12
N GLY A 159 -6.18 -18.13 -1.11
CA GLY A 159 -6.80 -17.10 -1.97
C GLY A 159 -6.25 -17.12 -3.39
N ALA A 160 -5.02 -17.56 -3.57
CA ALA A 160 -4.35 -17.62 -4.86
C ALA A 160 -5.03 -18.58 -5.85
N ALA A 161 -5.47 -19.74 -5.38
CA ALA A 161 -6.16 -20.73 -6.20
C ALA A 161 -7.46 -20.18 -6.81
N ARG A 162 -8.20 -19.36 -6.06
CA ARG A 162 -9.46 -18.74 -6.53
C ARG A 162 -9.26 -17.64 -7.58
N LEU A 163 -8.09 -16.99 -7.56
CA LEU A 163 -7.76 -15.94 -8.53
C LEU A 163 -7.22 -16.50 -9.84
N ALA A 164 -6.52 -17.65 -9.79
CA ALA A 164 -6.03 -18.32 -10.99
C ALA A 164 -7.18 -18.81 -11.88
N ASP A 165 -8.33 -19.14 -11.29
CA ASP A 165 -9.52 -19.62 -12.00
C ASP A 165 -10.45 -18.49 -12.47
N SER A 166 -10.18 -17.24 -12.13
CA SER A 166 -10.95 -16.09 -12.63
C SER A 166 -10.36 -15.63 -13.97
N PRO A 167 -11.09 -15.79 -15.08
CA PRO A 167 -10.60 -15.31 -16.36
C PRO A 167 -10.47 -13.79 -16.30
N CYS A 168 -9.25 -13.31 -16.48
CA CYS A 168 -9.01 -11.89 -16.78
C CYS A 168 -9.77 -11.59 -18.09
N PRO A 169 -10.73 -10.66 -18.11
CA PRO A 169 -11.41 -10.34 -19.36
C PRO A 169 -10.36 -9.87 -20.39
N PRO A 170 -10.47 -10.27 -21.65
CA PRO A 170 -9.54 -9.82 -22.68
C PRO A 170 -9.56 -8.31 -22.74
N ALA A 171 -8.38 -7.71 -22.84
CA ALA A 171 -8.22 -6.30 -23.12
C ALA A 171 -8.96 -5.95 -24.42
N ARG A 172 -9.92 -5.07 -24.35
CA ARG A 172 -10.61 -4.53 -25.53
C ARG A 172 -9.74 -3.45 -26.18
#